data_fe28b20ba21bcc3c13c0ab20f037634a
#
_entry.id   fe28b20ba21bcc3c13c0ab20f037634a
#
_cell.length_a   1.000
_cell.length_b   1.000
_cell.length_c   1.000
_cell.angle_alpha   90.00
_cell.angle_beta   90.00
_cell.angle_gamma   90.00
#
_symmetry.space_group_name_H-M   'P 1'
#
loop_
_entity.id
_entity.type
_entity.pdbx_description
1 polymer ?
#
loop_
_entity_poly.entity_id
_entity_poly.type
_entity_poly.pdbx_seq_one_letter_code
_entity_poly.pdbx_strand_id
1 'polypeptide(L)'
;MNMIEGKTSTGFAFTIPKERLDNMELLDALAEADNGNVLAVSNAVTLLLGTGQKKALYDHLRTKAGNVPVAAVSAAVREILSGGVQEKNS
;
A
#
# COMPACT_ATOMS: atom_id res chain seq x y z
N MET A 1 -21.54 1.38 1.11
CA MET A 1 -20.17 1.83 0.85
C MET A 1 -19.30 0.66 0.43
N ASN A 2 -18.59 0.81 -0.66
CA ASN A 2 -17.78 -0.28 -1.20
C ASN A 2 -16.39 -0.28 -0.61
N MET A 3 -16.00 -1.43 -0.10
CA MET A 3 -14.65 -1.60 0.45
C MET A 3 -13.93 -2.66 -0.35
N ILE A 4 -12.63 -2.47 -0.50
CA ILE A 4 -11.76 -3.45 -1.12
C ILE A 4 -10.96 -4.09 0.01
N GLU A 5 -11.02 -5.41 0.10
CA GLU A 5 -10.32 -6.16 1.13
C GLU A 5 -9.39 -7.15 0.49
N GLY A 6 -8.25 -7.35 1.12
CA GLY A 6 -7.28 -8.30 0.61
C GLY A 6 -6.15 -8.49 1.58
N LYS A 7 -5.12 -9.20 1.11
CA LYS A 7 -3.96 -9.51 1.92
C LYS A 7 -2.74 -9.52 1.00
N THR A 8 -1.65 -8.92 1.48
CA THR A 8 -0.39 -8.97 0.74
C THR A 8 0.26 -10.32 0.90
N SER A 9 1.27 -10.60 0.06
CA SER A 9 1.99 -11.87 0.13
C SER A 9 2.71 -12.06 1.47
N THR A 10 3.00 -10.97 2.19
CA THR A 10 3.62 -11.06 3.51
C THR A 10 2.62 -11.26 4.63
N GLY A 11 1.33 -11.29 4.31
CA GLY A 11 0.29 -11.53 5.30
C GLY A 11 -0.38 -10.30 5.87
N PHE A 12 -0.12 -9.13 5.32
CA PHE A 12 -0.77 -7.89 5.80
C PHE A 12 -2.18 -7.80 5.22
N ALA A 13 -3.19 -7.82 6.09
CA ALA A 13 -4.57 -7.67 5.67
C ALA A 13 -4.91 -6.17 5.58
N PHE A 14 -5.59 -5.79 4.50
CA PHE A 14 -5.95 -4.39 4.29
C PHE A 14 -7.42 -4.26 3.92
N THR A 15 -7.99 -3.10 4.22
CA THR A 15 -9.33 -2.73 3.84
C THR A 15 -9.31 -1.28 3.38
N ILE A 16 -9.77 -1.03 2.16
CA ILE A 16 -9.67 0.28 1.55
C ILE A 16 -11.01 0.70 1.00
N PRO A 17 -11.51 1.90 1.37
CA PRO A 17 -12.67 2.44 0.67
C PRO A 17 -12.34 2.60 -0.81
N LYS A 18 -13.26 2.15 -1.65
CA LYS A 18 -13.02 2.14 -3.09
C LYS A 18 -12.70 3.53 -3.65
N GLU A 19 -13.27 4.56 -3.03
CA GLU A 19 -13.04 5.93 -3.44
C GLU A 19 -11.57 6.35 -3.40
N ARG A 20 -10.78 5.70 -2.55
CA ARG A 20 -9.35 6.06 -2.47
C ARG A 20 -8.61 5.71 -3.74
N LEU A 21 -9.10 4.75 -4.50
CA LEU A 21 -8.48 4.40 -5.78
C LEU A 21 -8.86 5.38 -6.89
N ASP A 22 -9.96 6.10 -6.70
CA ASP A 22 -10.43 7.08 -7.67
C ASP A 22 -9.95 8.47 -7.22
N ASN A 23 -8.63 8.65 -7.25
CA ASN A 23 -8.00 9.86 -6.71
C ASN A 23 -6.76 10.20 -7.53
N MET A 24 -6.83 11.32 -8.26
CA MET A 24 -5.69 11.74 -9.07
C MET A 24 -4.43 11.97 -8.26
N GLU A 25 -4.56 12.44 -7.03
CA GLU A 25 -3.38 12.67 -6.21
C GLU A 25 -2.65 11.37 -5.91
N LEU A 26 -3.41 10.28 -5.73
CA LEU A 26 -2.79 8.98 -5.56
C LEU A 26 -2.04 8.56 -6.84
N LEU A 27 -2.66 8.77 -7.99
CA LEU A 27 -2.01 8.43 -9.26
C LEU A 27 -0.74 9.27 -9.48
N ASP A 28 -0.80 10.54 -9.12
CA ASP A 28 0.37 11.42 -9.24
C ASP A 28 1.51 10.92 -8.36
N ALA A 29 1.20 10.53 -7.13
CA ALA A 29 2.21 10.03 -6.19
C ALA A 29 2.82 8.72 -6.70
N LEU A 30 1.98 7.84 -7.26
CA LEU A 30 2.48 6.58 -7.80
C LEU A 30 3.37 6.80 -9.01
N ALA A 31 3.02 7.74 -9.87
CA ALA A 31 3.82 8.06 -11.05
C ALA A 31 5.18 8.61 -10.64
N GLU A 32 5.22 9.48 -9.64
CA GLU A 32 6.48 10.02 -9.15
C GLU A 32 7.35 8.95 -8.53
N ALA A 33 6.74 8.03 -7.77
CA ALA A 33 7.49 6.93 -7.18
C ALA A 33 8.09 6.03 -8.26
N ASP A 34 7.33 5.76 -9.33
CA ASP A 34 7.83 4.97 -10.45
C ASP A 34 8.97 5.65 -11.18
N ASN A 35 8.99 6.97 -11.18
CA ASN A 35 10.06 7.74 -11.82
C ASN A 35 11.28 7.92 -10.93
N GLY A 36 11.33 7.22 -9.80
CA GLY A 36 12.49 7.22 -8.94
C GLY A 36 12.42 8.15 -7.74
N ASN A 37 11.32 8.88 -7.56
CA ASN A 37 11.16 9.74 -6.38
C ASN A 37 10.65 8.89 -5.22
N VAL A 38 11.59 8.31 -4.47
CA VAL A 38 11.23 7.39 -3.40
C VAL A 38 10.42 8.09 -2.29
N LEU A 39 10.55 9.41 -2.18
CA LEU A 39 9.78 10.15 -1.17
C LEU A 39 8.29 10.10 -1.46
N ALA A 40 7.91 9.93 -2.73
CA ALA A 40 6.50 9.84 -3.10
C ALA A 40 5.86 8.54 -2.62
N VAL A 41 6.65 7.52 -2.30
CA VAL A 41 6.11 6.25 -1.79
C VAL A 41 5.35 6.49 -0.49
N SER A 42 5.92 7.29 0.42
CA SER A 42 5.26 7.57 1.69
C SER A 42 3.92 8.26 1.48
N ASN A 43 3.88 9.24 0.57
CA ASN A 43 2.63 9.94 0.28
C ASN A 43 1.61 8.99 -0.33
N ALA A 44 2.03 8.13 -1.25
CA ALA A 44 1.14 7.16 -1.87
C ALA A 44 0.51 6.23 -0.82
N VAL A 45 1.31 5.78 0.15
CA VAL A 45 0.80 4.92 1.21
C VAL A 45 -0.27 5.63 2.03
N THR A 46 -0.03 6.90 2.36
CA THR A 46 -1.01 7.68 3.11
C THR A 46 -2.31 7.83 2.33
N LEU A 47 -2.21 8.15 1.05
CA LEU A 47 -3.41 8.34 0.22
C LEU A 47 -4.17 7.03 0.01
N LEU A 48 -3.44 5.93 -0.06
CA LEU A 48 -4.05 4.61 -0.30
C LEU A 48 -4.66 4.01 0.95
N LEU A 49 -3.91 4.00 2.05
CA LEU A 49 -4.29 3.26 3.25
C LEU A 49 -4.84 4.13 4.38
N GLY A 50 -4.52 5.42 4.38
CA GLY A 50 -4.78 6.26 5.53
C GLY A 50 -3.74 6.04 6.60
N THR A 51 -3.72 6.93 7.61
CA THR A 51 -2.63 6.95 8.59
C THR A 51 -2.62 5.72 9.49
N GLY A 52 -3.80 5.19 9.84
CA GLY A 52 -3.86 4.02 10.72
C GLY A 52 -3.31 2.76 10.08
N GLN A 53 -3.74 2.46 8.87
CA GLN A 53 -3.25 1.28 8.17
C GLN A 53 -1.81 1.47 7.70
N LYS A 54 -1.41 2.71 7.40
CA LYS A 54 -0.02 3.00 7.08
C LYS A 54 0.89 2.59 8.24
N LYS A 55 0.51 2.98 9.45
CA LYS A 55 1.28 2.60 10.63
C LYS A 55 1.31 1.10 10.81
N ALA A 56 0.17 0.45 10.62
CA ALA A 56 0.08 -1.00 10.76
C ALA A 56 0.96 -1.72 9.72
N LEU A 57 0.97 -1.23 8.48
CA LEU A 57 1.81 -1.80 7.45
C LEU A 57 3.29 -1.64 7.78
N TYR A 58 3.68 -0.45 8.23
CA TYR A 58 5.07 -0.21 8.61
C TYR A 58 5.50 -1.14 9.74
N ASP A 59 4.65 -1.28 10.76
CA ASP A 59 4.97 -2.17 11.87
C ASP A 59 5.08 -3.63 11.41
N HIS A 60 4.22 -4.02 10.46
CA HIS A 60 4.23 -5.37 9.91
C HIS A 60 5.53 -5.66 9.15
N LEU A 61 6.07 -4.66 8.45
CA LEU A 61 7.26 -4.83 7.61
C LEU A 61 8.56 -4.48 8.32
N ARG A 62 8.48 -4.01 9.55
CA ARG A 62 9.66 -3.56 10.29
C ARG A 62 10.62 -4.72 10.51
N THR A 63 11.90 -4.47 10.25
CA THR A 63 12.94 -5.47 10.45
C THR A 63 13.37 -5.54 11.91
N LYS A 64 14.19 -6.54 12.23
CA LYS A 64 14.75 -6.65 13.58
C LYS A 64 15.61 -5.45 13.93
N ALA A 65 16.22 -4.81 12.94
CA ALA A 65 17.01 -3.61 13.16
C ALA A 65 16.17 -2.38 13.46
N GLY A 66 14.85 -2.48 13.30
CA GLY A 66 13.94 -1.39 13.64
C GLY A 66 13.54 -0.50 12.47
N ASN A 67 14.06 -0.74 11.29
CA ASN A 67 13.70 0.08 10.12
C ASN A 67 12.66 -0.62 9.27
N VAL A 68 11.99 0.18 8.44
CA VAL A 68 10.96 -0.30 7.49
C VAL A 68 11.56 -0.15 6.09
N PRO A 69 11.90 -1.26 5.41
CA PRO A 69 12.58 -1.14 4.11
C PRO A 69 11.66 -0.51 3.06
N VAL A 70 12.21 0.44 2.30
CA VAL A 70 11.46 1.11 1.25
C VAL A 70 10.98 0.12 0.19
N ALA A 71 11.83 -0.83 -0.20
CA ALA A 71 11.45 -1.81 -1.21
C ALA A 71 10.29 -2.68 -0.76
N ALA A 72 10.22 -3.02 0.53
CA ALA A 72 9.13 -3.83 1.06
C ALA A 72 7.81 -3.06 1.01
N VAL A 73 7.85 -1.76 1.35
CA VAL A 73 6.66 -0.92 1.29
C VAL A 73 6.20 -0.76 -0.16
N SER A 74 7.14 -0.52 -1.07
CA SER A 74 6.80 -0.36 -2.50
C SER A 74 6.17 -1.63 -3.05
N ALA A 75 6.70 -2.79 -2.69
CA ALA A 75 6.12 -4.07 -3.13
C ALA A 75 4.71 -4.25 -2.58
N ALA A 76 4.49 -3.90 -1.31
CA ALA A 76 3.18 -4.01 -0.70
C ALA A 76 2.17 -3.10 -1.42
N VAL A 77 2.57 -1.88 -1.76
CA VAL A 77 1.68 -0.95 -2.48
C VAL A 77 1.27 -1.56 -3.82
N ARG A 78 2.22 -2.13 -4.56
CA ARG A 78 1.89 -2.75 -5.84
C ARG A 78 0.91 -3.90 -5.68
N GLU A 79 1.10 -4.72 -4.66
CA GLU A 79 0.19 -5.83 -4.41
C GLU A 79 -1.21 -5.35 -4.05
N ILE A 80 -1.29 -4.31 -3.21
CA ILE A 80 -2.58 -3.77 -2.81
C ILE A 80 -3.31 -3.21 -4.02
N LEU A 81 -2.60 -2.50 -4.89
CA LEU A 81 -3.22 -1.92 -6.08
C LEU A 81 -3.69 -2.98 -7.06
N SER A 82 -3.08 -4.16 -7.06
CA SER A 82 -3.51 -5.25 -7.92
C SER A 82 -4.56 -6.15 -7.23
N GLY A 83 -5.04 -5.76 -6.05
CA GLY A 83 -6.06 -6.51 -5.33
C GLY A 83 -5.52 -7.46 -4.28
N GLY A 84 -4.22 -7.41 -4.02
CA GLY A 84 -3.59 -8.29 -3.06
C GLY A 84 -3.47 -9.71 -3.60
N VAL A 85 -3.25 -10.68 -2.71
CA VAL A 85 -3.20 -12.08 -3.07
C VAL A 85 -4.64 -12.57 -3.29
N GLN A 86 -4.95 -13.05 -4.53
CA GLN A 86 -6.28 -13.56 -4.86
C GLN A 86 -6.39 -15.00 -4.44
N GLU A 87 -7.52 -15.33 -3.92
CA GLU A 87 -7.82 -16.71 -3.61
C GLU A 87 -8.67 -17.30 -4.67
N LYS A 88 -8.99 -17.03 -5.09
CA LYS A 88 -9.77 -17.34 -5.87
C LYS A 88 -10.37 -17.23 -6.55
N ASN A 89 -10.85 -17.14 -6.67
CA ASN A 89 -11.36 -17.07 -7.11
C ASN A 89 -11.85 -17.00 -7.57
N SER A 90 -12.08 -17.08 -7.81
CA SER A 90 -12.38 -17.03 -8.19
C SER A 90 -12.64 -16.92 -8.67
#